data_548657bf26642446c6a28ce4c2391b25
#
_entry.id   548657bf26642446c6a28ce4c2391b25
#
_cell.length_a   1.000
_cell.length_b   1.000
_cell.length_c   1.000
_cell.angle_alpha   90.00
_cell.angle_beta   90.00
_cell.angle_gamma   90.00
#
_symmetry.space_group_name_H-M   'P 1'
#
loop_
_entity.id
_entity.type
_entity.pdbx_description
1 polymer ?
#
loop_
_entity_poly.entity_id
_entity_poly.type
_entity_poly.pdbx_seq_one_letter_code
_entity_poly.pdbx_strand_id
1 'polypeptide(L)'
;MRLLLVFLLSLFFCFNVQAGNKNFSGFMLFGSPNTNNLTPISEKYEGKTPEINLDNGSDLTIIIFSHGTNRPQKKENCTKSWNKIPSSLRILKKFDNTYFYYLCSKAIDAGTTGSYIYKRKKEINKVLDQLIKKGVNPQNIFLTGYSAGGWTSLMMMDQVEKKFNSAIDFAPAFAGPRSETNKYPHWRKVERPRQVKKMTSVKAIKALIFAYEDDGFNRPKDLNFLIEKYPDSVELIGYKC
;
A
#
# COMPACT_ATOMS: atom_id res chain seq x y z
N MET A 1 -45.29 -24.17 30.52
CA MET A 1 -43.85 -24.52 30.51
C MET A 1 -43.22 -24.66 29.10
N ARG A 2 -43.94 -25.03 28.06
CA ARG A 2 -43.40 -25.17 26.69
C ARG A 2 -43.18 -23.81 25.95
N LEU A 3 -43.94 -22.76 26.27
CA LEU A 3 -43.80 -21.47 25.63
C LEU A 3 -42.56 -20.68 26.08
N LEU A 4 -42.13 -20.88 27.32
CA LEU A 4 -40.94 -20.21 27.87
C LEU A 4 -39.63 -20.72 27.28
N LEU A 5 -39.60 -21.99 26.87
CA LEU A 5 -38.40 -22.60 26.27
C LEU A 5 -38.14 -22.11 24.84
N VAL A 6 -39.20 -21.81 24.08
CA VAL A 6 -39.07 -21.28 22.71
C VAL A 6 -38.57 -19.84 22.72
N PHE A 7 -38.96 -19.06 23.73
CA PHE A 7 -38.49 -17.68 23.86
C PHE A 7 -37.03 -17.57 24.31
N LEU A 8 -36.53 -18.51 25.09
CA LEU A 8 -35.13 -18.58 25.49
C LEU A 8 -34.22 -19.08 24.34
N LEU A 9 -34.72 -19.95 23.46
CA LEU A 9 -33.97 -20.41 22.28
C LEU A 9 -33.87 -19.33 21.19
N SER A 10 -34.85 -18.43 21.07
CA SER A 10 -34.78 -17.33 20.10
C SER A 10 -33.83 -16.17 20.52
N LEU A 11 -33.56 -16.05 21.83
CA LEU A 11 -32.59 -15.06 22.34
C LEU A 11 -31.13 -15.46 22.15
N PHE A 12 -30.84 -16.74 21.90
CA PHE A 12 -29.48 -17.22 21.66
C PHE A 12 -29.01 -17.12 20.21
N PHE A 13 -29.87 -16.79 19.24
CA PHE A 13 -29.52 -16.66 17.82
C PHE A 13 -29.25 -15.24 17.34
N CYS A 14 -29.35 -14.23 18.23
CA CYS A 14 -28.85 -12.90 17.95
C CYS A 14 -27.40 -12.71 18.42
N PHE A 15 -26.53 -13.68 18.18
CA PHE A 15 -25.11 -13.35 18.07
C PHE A 15 -24.95 -12.56 16.78
N ASN A 16 -24.98 -11.24 16.94
CA ASN A 16 -24.31 -10.36 16.00
C ASN A 16 -22.92 -10.95 15.81
N VAL A 17 -22.73 -11.69 14.73
CA VAL A 17 -21.43 -11.89 14.14
C VAL A 17 -21.04 -10.47 13.67
N GLN A 18 -20.56 -9.66 14.58
CA GLN A 18 -19.68 -8.57 14.21
C GLN A 18 -18.56 -9.28 13.46
N ALA A 19 -18.66 -9.28 12.15
CA ALA A 19 -17.53 -9.56 11.30
C ALA A 19 -16.49 -8.52 11.72
N GLY A 20 -15.63 -8.89 12.67
CA GLY A 20 -14.57 -8.05 13.16
C GLY A 20 -13.82 -7.60 11.94
N ASN A 21 -13.56 -6.29 11.80
CA ASN A 21 -12.79 -5.71 10.72
C ASN A 21 -11.49 -6.50 10.59
N LYS A 22 -11.51 -7.54 9.75
CA LYS A 22 -10.32 -8.33 9.49
C LYS A 22 -9.44 -7.48 8.61
N ASN A 23 -8.28 -7.12 9.11
CA ASN A 23 -7.24 -6.48 8.31
C ASN A 23 -6.84 -7.46 7.20
N PHE A 24 -7.35 -7.31 6.00
CA PHE A 24 -7.01 -8.12 4.85
C PHE A 24 -6.77 -7.24 3.62
N SER A 25 -6.04 -7.79 2.66
CA SER A 25 -5.78 -7.15 1.38
C SER A 25 -6.86 -7.56 0.39
N GLY A 26 -7.22 -6.64 -0.52
CA GLY A 26 -8.21 -6.94 -1.55
C GLY A 26 -8.53 -5.76 -2.44
N PHE A 27 -9.35 -6.03 -3.45
CA PHE A 27 -9.91 -5.00 -4.31
C PHE A 27 -10.94 -4.17 -3.58
N MET A 28 -10.92 -2.86 -3.83
CA MET A 28 -11.88 -1.90 -3.28
C MET A 28 -13.19 -2.00 -4.06
N LEU A 29 -14.26 -2.43 -3.39
CA LEU A 29 -15.59 -2.45 -3.98
C LEU A 29 -16.25 -1.06 -3.94
N PHE A 30 -17.22 -0.84 -4.84
CA PHE A 30 -18.07 0.38 -4.91
C PHE A 30 -17.31 1.69 -4.95
N GLY A 31 -16.04 1.62 -5.31
CA GLY A 31 -15.25 2.82 -5.42
C GLY A 31 -15.02 3.55 -4.10
N SER A 32 -15.39 3.02 -2.95
CA SER A 32 -15.10 3.61 -1.65
C SER A 32 -13.69 3.29 -1.17
N PRO A 33 -12.94 4.26 -0.64
CA PRO A 33 -11.65 3.99 -0.01
C PRO A 33 -11.79 3.35 1.38
N ASN A 34 -12.92 2.71 1.65
CA ASN A 34 -13.18 2.06 2.92
C ASN A 34 -12.67 0.62 2.86
N THR A 35 -11.68 0.30 3.68
CA THR A 35 -11.11 -1.04 3.80
C THR A 35 -12.10 -2.13 4.24
N ASN A 36 -13.30 -1.73 4.71
CA ASN A 36 -14.36 -2.68 5.06
C ASN A 36 -14.99 -3.37 3.84
N ASN A 37 -14.84 -2.79 2.65
CA ASN A 37 -15.43 -3.27 1.41
C ASN A 37 -14.35 -3.85 0.48
N LEU A 38 -13.43 -4.63 1.02
CA LEU A 38 -12.39 -5.30 0.23
C LEU A 38 -12.84 -6.68 -0.22
N THR A 39 -12.50 -7.02 -1.45
CA THR A 39 -12.60 -8.37 -2.00
C THR A 39 -11.21 -8.89 -2.30
N PRO A 40 -10.79 -10.02 -1.73
CA PRO A 40 -9.47 -10.58 -2.00
C PRO A 40 -9.33 -11.02 -3.46
N ILE A 41 -8.11 -11.14 -3.94
CA ILE A 41 -7.83 -11.84 -5.20
C ILE A 41 -8.16 -13.31 -4.98
N SER A 42 -9.16 -13.83 -5.68
CA SER A 42 -9.56 -15.22 -5.63
C SER A 42 -9.56 -15.83 -7.02
N GLU A 43 -9.56 -17.16 -7.12
CA GLU A 43 -9.71 -17.86 -8.39
C GLU A 43 -11.13 -17.75 -8.93
N LYS A 44 -12.10 -17.67 -8.00
CA LYS A 44 -13.49 -17.33 -8.30
C LYS A 44 -13.81 -16.05 -7.59
N TYR A 45 -14.08 -15.01 -8.34
CA TYR A 45 -14.60 -13.78 -7.81
C TYR A 45 -16.13 -13.91 -7.71
N GLU A 46 -16.61 -14.11 -6.50
CA GLU A 46 -18.04 -14.06 -6.18
C GLU A 46 -18.29 -12.74 -5.46
N GLY A 47 -18.39 -11.68 -6.21
CA GLY A 47 -18.65 -10.34 -5.67
C GLY A 47 -19.99 -9.80 -6.14
N LYS A 48 -20.60 -8.97 -5.30
CA LYS A 48 -21.68 -8.09 -5.76
C LYS A 48 -21.06 -6.96 -6.57
N THR A 49 -21.59 -6.69 -7.72
CA THR A 49 -21.16 -5.70 -8.72
C THR A 49 -20.44 -4.45 -8.21
N PRO A 50 -19.43 -3.95 -8.94
CA PRO A 50 -18.93 -4.53 -10.17
C PRO A 50 -17.99 -5.69 -9.88
N GLU A 51 -18.24 -6.81 -10.51
CA GLU A 51 -17.33 -7.95 -10.50
C GLU A 51 -16.12 -7.59 -11.34
N ILE A 52 -14.93 -7.74 -10.74
CA ILE A 52 -13.70 -7.59 -11.48
C ILE A 52 -13.42 -8.91 -12.17
N ASN A 53 -13.67 -8.96 -13.47
CA ASN A 53 -13.33 -10.12 -14.25
C ASN A 53 -11.84 -10.09 -14.60
N LEU A 54 -11.06 -10.88 -13.90
CA LEU A 54 -9.61 -10.97 -14.14
C LEU A 54 -9.27 -11.88 -15.31
N ASP A 55 -10.23 -12.61 -15.89
CA ASP A 55 -9.99 -13.48 -17.05
C ASP A 55 -9.65 -12.66 -18.31
N ASN A 56 -10.10 -11.40 -18.37
CA ASN A 56 -9.71 -10.41 -19.38
C ASN A 56 -8.77 -9.35 -18.79
N GLY A 57 -7.83 -9.79 -17.96
CA GLY A 57 -6.95 -8.90 -17.18
C GLY A 57 -6.08 -7.95 -18.01
N SER A 58 -5.87 -8.22 -19.32
CA SER A 58 -5.09 -7.36 -20.22
C SER A 58 -5.61 -5.92 -20.29
N ASP A 59 -6.93 -5.74 -20.16
CA ASP A 59 -7.61 -4.44 -20.33
C ASP A 59 -7.79 -3.70 -18.99
N LEU A 60 -7.41 -4.34 -17.89
CA LEU A 60 -7.56 -3.77 -16.56
C LEU A 60 -6.36 -2.92 -16.18
N THR A 61 -6.64 -1.75 -15.61
CA THR A 61 -5.65 -0.93 -14.90
C THR A 61 -5.78 -1.19 -13.40
N ILE A 62 -4.72 -1.67 -12.79
CA ILE A 62 -4.70 -1.98 -11.36
C ILE A 62 -3.76 -1.04 -10.63
N ILE A 63 -4.28 -0.37 -9.61
CA ILE A 63 -3.52 0.51 -8.74
C ILE A 63 -3.38 -0.17 -7.37
N ILE A 64 -2.18 -0.64 -7.03
CA ILE A 64 -1.89 -1.28 -5.74
C ILE A 64 -1.49 -0.21 -4.74
N PHE A 65 -2.32 0.02 -3.73
CA PHE A 65 -2.04 0.97 -2.67
C PHE A 65 -1.49 0.27 -1.42
N SER A 66 -0.34 0.78 -0.93
CA SER A 66 0.31 0.36 0.31
C SER A 66 0.20 1.44 1.37
N HIS A 67 -0.28 1.09 2.55
CA HIS A 67 -0.50 2.03 3.66
C HIS A 67 0.79 2.41 4.41
N GLY A 68 0.72 3.50 5.15
CA GLY A 68 1.77 3.97 6.06
C GLY A 68 1.93 3.10 7.32
N THR A 69 2.79 3.55 8.23
CA THR A 69 3.09 2.85 9.48
C THR A 69 3.29 3.84 10.61
N ASN A 70 2.73 3.55 11.77
CA ASN A 70 3.03 4.24 13.03
C ASN A 70 4.00 3.44 13.88
N ARG A 71 4.68 4.12 14.80
CA ARG A 71 5.69 3.52 15.64
C ARG A 71 5.49 3.75 17.14
N PRO A 72 5.91 2.81 17.94
CA PRO A 72 6.16 1.41 17.61
C PRO A 72 4.86 0.74 17.18
N GLN A 73 4.92 -0.03 16.12
CA GLN A 73 3.74 -0.71 15.62
C GLN A 73 3.73 -2.16 16.04
N LYS A 74 2.66 -2.56 16.73
CA LYS A 74 2.46 -3.94 17.21
C LYS A 74 1.37 -4.69 16.42
N LYS A 75 0.56 -3.97 15.64
CA LYS A 75 -0.55 -4.52 14.83
C LYS A 75 -0.63 -3.78 13.50
N GLU A 76 -1.27 -4.40 12.52
CA GLU A 76 -1.58 -3.76 11.25
C GLU A 76 -2.47 -2.54 11.45
N ASN A 77 -2.20 -1.49 10.69
CA ASN A 77 -2.88 -0.21 10.76
C ASN A 77 -3.81 0.07 9.57
N CYS A 78 -4.20 -0.96 8.84
CA CYS A 78 -4.93 -0.81 7.58
C CYS A 78 -6.24 -0.04 7.72
N THR A 79 -6.93 -0.19 8.85
CA THR A 79 -8.24 0.42 9.10
C THR A 79 -8.17 1.85 9.65
N LYS A 80 -6.97 2.36 9.93
CA LYS A 80 -6.82 3.70 10.48
C LYS A 80 -7.12 4.77 9.43
N SER A 81 -7.71 5.89 9.87
CA SER A 81 -8.16 6.96 8.97
C SER A 81 -7.06 7.54 8.10
N TRP A 82 -5.85 7.66 8.63
CA TRP A 82 -4.67 8.17 7.91
C TRP A 82 -4.06 7.18 6.92
N ASN A 83 -4.46 5.91 6.96
CA ASN A 83 -4.00 4.89 6.03
C ASN A 83 -4.99 4.63 4.89
N LYS A 84 -5.95 5.52 4.69
CA LYS A 84 -6.84 5.50 3.53
C LYS A 84 -6.11 5.91 2.27
N ILE A 85 -6.63 5.45 1.14
CA ILE A 85 -6.16 5.92 -0.17
C ILE A 85 -6.37 7.44 -0.24
N PRO A 86 -5.34 8.22 -0.61
CA PRO A 86 -5.46 9.66 -0.77
C PRO A 86 -6.62 10.07 -1.67
N SER A 87 -7.30 11.17 -1.30
CA SER A 87 -8.48 11.63 -2.05
C SER A 87 -8.14 12.01 -3.49
N SER A 88 -6.94 12.52 -3.73
CA SER A 88 -6.42 12.86 -5.07
C SER A 88 -6.38 11.65 -6.00
N LEU A 89 -6.10 10.46 -5.49
CA LEU A 89 -6.12 9.25 -6.31
C LEU A 89 -7.53 8.74 -6.62
N ARG A 90 -8.54 9.16 -5.85
CA ARG A 90 -9.90 8.66 -6.05
C ARG A 90 -10.52 9.08 -7.39
N ILE A 91 -10.03 10.16 -7.98
CA ILE A 91 -10.49 10.60 -9.29
C ILE A 91 -10.26 9.54 -10.38
N LEU A 92 -9.22 8.72 -10.21
CA LEU A 92 -8.86 7.65 -11.16
C LEU A 92 -9.94 6.57 -11.28
N LYS A 93 -10.87 6.48 -10.33
CA LYS A 93 -12.03 5.59 -10.41
C LYS A 93 -13.05 5.98 -11.48
N LYS A 94 -12.97 7.20 -12.01
CA LYS A 94 -13.82 7.65 -13.12
C LYS A 94 -13.43 7.01 -14.45
N PHE A 95 -12.24 6.40 -14.52
CA PHE A 95 -11.81 5.69 -15.70
C PHE A 95 -12.33 4.26 -15.66
N ASP A 96 -12.96 3.85 -16.72
CA ASP A 96 -13.43 2.48 -16.89
C ASP A 96 -12.24 1.51 -16.78
N ASN A 97 -12.51 0.33 -16.26
CA ASN A 97 -11.51 -0.72 -16.05
C ASN A 97 -10.36 -0.37 -15.10
N THR A 98 -10.49 0.70 -14.28
CA THR A 98 -9.49 1.06 -13.26
C THR A 98 -9.93 0.64 -11.86
N TYR A 99 -9.12 -0.20 -11.23
CA TYR A 99 -9.41 -0.77 -9.92
C TYR A 99 -8.29 -0.54 -8.92
N PHE A 100 -8.68 -0.31 -7.67
CA PHE A 100 -7.74 -0.20 -6.57
C PHE A 100 -7.64 -1.53 -5.82
N TYR A 101 -6.43 -1.99 -5.64
CA TYR A 101 -6.11 -3.08 -4.73
C TYR A 101 -5.45 -2.51 -3.48
N TYR A 102 -6.10 -2.66 -2.33
CA TYR A 102 -5.55 -2.21 -1.05
C TYR A 102 -4.68 -3.33 -0.46
N LEU A 103 -3.39 -3.07 -0.28
CA LEU A 103 -2.48 -3.99 0.38
C LEU A 103 -2.42 -3.67 1.88
N CYS A 104 -3.09 -4.49 2.68
CA CYS A 104 -2.95 -4.48 4.13
C CYS A 104 -1.72 -5.30 4.53
N SER A 105 -0.60 -4.64 4.72
CA SER A 105 0.64 -5.31 5.09
C SER A 105 0.58 -5.88 6.51
N LYS A 106 0.99 -7.14 6.65
CA LYS A 106 1.21 -7.79 7.94
C LYS A 106 2.61 -7.51 8.51
N ALA A 107 3.48 -6.88 7.73
CA ALA A 107 4.80 -6.50 8.16
C ALA A 107 4.76 -5.25 9.03
N ILE A 108 5.10 -5.38 10.29
CA ILE A 108 5.09 -4.32 11.29
C ILE A 108 6.51 -3.93 11.71
N ASP A 109 6.67 -2.67 12.12
CA ASP A 109 7.95 -2.14 12.62
C ASP A 109 8.07 -2.33 14.14
N ALA A 110 8.13 -3.58 14.57
CA ALA A 110 8.24 -3.91 15.99
C ALA A 110 9.61 -3.52 16.60
N GLY A 111 10.66 -3.49 15.78
CA GLY A 111 12.04 -3.30 16.23
C GLY A 111 12.66 -1.95 15.84
N THR A 112 11.91 -1.04 15.25
CA THR A 112 12.41 0.29 14.81
C THR A 112 13.65 0.25 13.90
N THR A 113 13.97 -0.92 13.35
CA THR A 113 15.14 -1.12 12.49
C THR A 113 14.87 -0.75 11.03
N GLY A 114 13.61 -0.69 10.62
CA GLY A 114 13.23 -0.46 9.23
C GLY A 114 13.33 -1.69 8.33
N SER A 115 13.75 -2.82 8.85
CA SER A 115 13.89 -4.07 8.07
C SER A 115 12.56 -4.65 7.58
N TYR A 116 11.44 -4.27 8.20
CA TYR A 116 10.11 -4.71 7.81
C TYR A 116 9.72 -4.31 6.37
N ILE A 117 10.37 -3.29 5.80
CA ILE A 117 10.19 -2.88 4.41
C ILE A 117 10.48 -4.03 3.44
N TYR A 118 11.48 -4.87 3.72
CA TYR A 118 11.77 -6.05 2.91
C TYR A 118 10.64 -7.10 2.95
N LYS A 119 9.93 -7.19 4.08
CA LYS A 119 8.75 -8.06 4.19
C LYS A 119 7.59 -7.50 3.36
N ARG A 120 7.35 -6.17 3.44
CA ARG A 120 6.34 -5.50 2.60
C ARG A 120 6.63 -5.66 1.12
N LYS A 121 7.91 -5.52 0.71
CA LYS A 121 8.33 -5.78 -0.66
C LYS A 121 7.93 -7.19 -1.13
N LYS A 122 8.10 -8.21 -0.28
CA LYS A 122 7.67 -9.58 -0.58
C LYS A 122 6.14 -9.70 -0.72
N GLU A 123 5.39 -8.99 0.12
CA GLU A 123 3.92 -8.97 0.04
C GLU A 123 3.44 -8.33 -1.27
N ILE A 124 4.00 -7.18 -1.66
CA ILE A 124 3.70 -6.54 -2.95
C ILE A 124 4.03 -7.50 -4.10
N ASN A 125 5.21 -8.10 -4.09
CA ASN A 125 5.64 -9.02 -5.14
C ASN A 125 4.66 -10.19 -5.30
N LYS A 126 4.15 -10.75 -4.19
CA LYS A 126 3.14 -11.80 -4.21
C LYS A 126 1.85 -11.35 -4.89
N VAL A 127 1.39 -10.13 -4.62
CA VAL A 127 0.19 -9.57 -5.27
C VAL A 127 0.43 -9.37 -6.77
N LEU A 128 1.58 -8.83 -7.15
CA LEU A 128 1.96 -8.66 -8.56
C LEU A 128 1.96 -10.01 -9.29
N ASP A 129 2.59 -11.03 -8.72
CA ASP A 129 2.64 -12.37 -9.31
C ASP A 129 1.23 -12.98 -9.49
N GLN A 130 0.34 -12.76 -8.52
CA GLN A 130 -1.04 -13.22 -8.60
C GLN A 130 -1.83 -12.52 -9.71
N LEU A 131 -1.69 -11.19 -9.84
CA LEU A 131 -2.36 -10.40 -10.88
C LEU A 131 -1.86 -10.79 -12.27
N ILE A 132 -0.54 -10.88 -12.45
CA ILE A 132 0.07 -11.27 -13.72
C ILE A 132 -0.36 -12.69 -14.12
N LYS A 133 -0.37 -13.63 -13.17
CA LYS A 133 -0.87 -15.00 -13.40
C LYS A 133 -2.34 -15.02 -13.85
N LYS A 134 -3.14 -14.04 -13.44
CA LYS A 134 -4.54 -13.85 -13.86
C LYS A 134 -4.69 -13.09 -15.19
N GLY A 135 -3.61 -12.77 -15.87
CA GLY A 135 -3.63 -12.13 -17.18
C GLY A 135 -3.53 -10.61 -17.15
N VAL A 136 -3.38 -9.97 -15.98
CA VAL A 136 -3.20 -8.51 -15.93
C VAL A 136 -1.86 -8.14 -16.55
N ASN A 137 -1.89 -7.22 -17.52
CA ASN A 137 -0.67 -6.73 -18.16
C ASN A 137 0.19 -5.95 -17.14
N PRO A 138 1.46 -6.28 -16.93
CA PRO A 138 2.36 -5.52 -16.07
C PRO A 138 2.39 -4.01 -16.36
N GLN A 139 2.25 -3.61 -17.62
CA GLN A 139 2.22 -2.19 -18.00
C GLN A 139 0.95 -1.45 -17.53
N ASN A 140 -0.07 -2.18 -17.13
CA ASN A 140 -1.31 -1.64 -16.60
C ASN A 140 -1.36 -1.74 -15.06
N ILE A 141 -0.28 -2.16 -14.40
CA ILE A 141 -0.18 -2.20 -12.94
C ILE A 141 0.65 -1.01 -12.45
N PHE A 142 0.10 -0.25 -11.53
CA PHE A 142 0.76 0.88 -10.89
C PHE A 142 0.87 0.65 -9.39
N LEU A 143 2.02 1.01 -8.81
CA LEU A 143 2.17 1.03 -7.36
C LEU A 143 1.86 2.43 -6.83
N THR A 144 1.32 2.48 -5.63
CA THR A 144 1.17 3.75 -4.91
C THR A 144 1.27 3.50 -3.42
N GLY A 145 1.67 4.50 -2.68
CA GLY A 145 1.76 4.35 -1.25
C GLY A 145 1.90 5.65 -0.49
N TYR A 146 1.58 5.56 0.79
CA TYR A 146 1.77 6.64 1.73
C TYR A 146 2.85 6.28 2.74
N SER A 147 3.77 7.20 3.03
CA SER A 147 4.83 7.02 4.04
C SER A 147 5.63 5.73 3.80
N ALA A 148 5.61 4.78 4.72
CA ALA A 148 6.28 3.48 4.57
C ALA A 148 5.79 2.68 3.34
N GLY A 149 4.53 2.86 2.94
CA GLY A 149 4.00 2.27 1.71
C GLY A 149 4.70 2.83 0.47
N GLY A 150 4.79 4.15 0.36
CA GLY A 150 5.51 4.81 -0.74
C GLY A 150 7.00 4.45 -0.77
N TRP A 151 7.66 4.45 0.38
CA TRP A 151 9.06 3.97 0.44
C TRP A 151 9.21 2.53 -0.06
N THR A 152 8.23 1.67 0.25
CA THR A 152 8.26 0.28 -0.24
C THR A 152 8.05 0.22 -1.76
N SER A 153 7.18 1.06 -2.34
CA SER A 153 7.00 1.15 -3.80
C SER A 153 8.32 1.52 -4.49
N LEU A 154 9.05 2.51 -3.97
CA LEU A 154 10.37 2.88 -4.48
C LEU A 154 11.40 1.73 -4.34
N MET A 155 11.29 0.94 -3.29
CA MET A 155 12.13 -0.24 -3.10
C MET A 155 11.77 -1.42 -4.03
N MET A 156 10.63 -1.35 -4.75
CA MET A 156 10.21 -2.35 -5.75
C MET A 156 10.78 -2.08 -7.15
N MET A 157 11.47 -0.98 -7.38
CA MET A 157 11.87 -0.53 -8.72
C MET A 157 12.86 -1.45 -9.45
N ASP A 158 13.45 -2.44 -8.77
CA ASP A 158 14.15 -3.54 -9.41
C ASP A 158 13.23 -4.47 -10.24
N GLN A 159 11.91 -4.31 -10.11
CA GLN A 159 10.87 -5.06 -10.83
C GLN A 159 10.05 -4.18 -11.81
N VAL A 160 10.36 -2.87 -11.90
CA VAL A 160 9.69 -1.96 -12.83
C VAL A 160 9.85 -2.46 -14.28
N GLU A 161 8.85 -2.22 -15.11
CA GLU A 161 8.72 -2.73 -16.48
C GLU A 161 8.51 -4.25 -16.60
N LYS A 162 8.97 -5.03 -15.64
CA LYS A 162 8.79 -6.49 -15.61
C LYS A 162 7.47 -6.91 -14.97
N LYS A 163 7.07 -6.23 -13.88
CA LYS A 163 5.90 -6.58 -13.08
C LYS A 163 4.91 -5.45 -12.87
N PHE A 164 5.32 -4.20 -13.09
CA PHE A 164 4.48 -3.02 -13.02
C PHE A 164 5.08 -1.87 -13.83
N ASN A 165 4.27 -0.87 -14.13
CA ASN A 165 4.65 0.27 -14.96
C ASN A 165 5.50 1.30 -14.19
N SER A 166 4.93 1.88 -13.14
CA SER A 166 5.51 2.99 -12.39
C SER A 166 4.87 3.12 -11.00
N ALA A 167 5.30 4.12 -10.22
CA ALA A 167 4.71 4.42 -8.92
C ALA A 167 4.26 5.88 -8.78
N ILE A 168 3.25 6.10 -7.92
CA ILE A 168 2.82 7.42 -7.44
C ILE A 168 2.86 7.39 -5.92
N ASP A 169 3.82 8.07 -5.30
CA ASP A 169 4.08 7.95 -3.88
C ASP A 169 3.88 9.26 -3.12
N PHE A 170 3.27 9.16 -1.95
CA PHE A 170 2.93 10.29 -1.09
C PHE A 170 3.77 10.25 0.18
N ALA A 171 4.54 11.32 0.44
CA ALA A 171 5.42 11.45 1.60
C ALA A 171 6.23 10.17 1.88
N PRO A 172 6.95 9.60 0.88
CA PRO A 172 7.60 8.30 1.02
C PRO A 172 8.66 8.36 2.12
N ALA A 173 8.35 7.72 3.24
CA ALA A 173 9.22 7.70 4.41
C ALA A 173 8.88 6.53 5.32
N PHE A 174 9.81 6.14 6.16
CA PHE A 174 9.53 5.28 7.29
C PHE A 174 10.61 5.47 8.35
N ALA A 175 10.32 5.07 9.58
CA ALA A 175 11.21 5.13 10.72
C ALA A 175 11.54 6.55 11.24
N GLY A 176 10.89 6.98 12.29
CA GLY A 176 11.14 8.11 13.17
C GLY A 176 11.17 9.50 12.51
N PRO A 177 10.72 10.50 13.21
CA PRO A 177 10.92 11.88 12.80
C PRO A 177 12.42 12.17 12.64
N ARG A 178 12.76 13.11 11.76
CA ARG A 178 14.15 13.56 11.58
C ARG A 178 14.79 14.06 12.87
N SER A 179 13.99 14.68 13.75
CA SER A 179 14.42 15.14 15.07
C SER A 179 14.77 14.01 16.03
N GLU A 180 14.32 12.78 15.77
CA GLU A 180 14.55 11.61 16.62
C GLU A 180 15.74 10.75 16.16
N THR A 181 16.75 11.33 15.56
CA THR A 181 17.92 10.58 15.03
C THR A 181 18.60 9.71 16.07
N ASN A 182 18.67 10.17 17.31
CA ASN A 182 19.27 9.43 18.43
C ASN A 182 18.40 8.27 18.90
N LYS A 183 17.08 8.35 18.70
CA LYS A 183 16.14 7.30 19.07
C LYS A 183 16.17 6.11 18.10
N TYR A 184 16.59 6.34 16.86
CA TYR A 184 16.63 5.30 15.80
C TYR A 184 17.98 5.26 15.08
N PRO A 185 19.10 5.09 15.83
CA PRO A 185 20.45 5.18 15.24
C PRO A 185 20.72 4.11 14.21
N HIS A 186 20.23 2.88 14.41
CA HIS A 186 20.39 1.79 13.46
C HIS A 186 19.76 2.11 12.11
N TRP A 187 18.51 2.63 12.13
CA TRP A 187 17.85 3.07 10.92
C TRP A 187 18.66 4.11 10.15
N ARG A 188 19.08 5.17 10.84
CA ARG A 188 19.79 6.29 10.19
C ARG A 188 21.17 5.92 9.66
N LYS A 189 21.91 5.13 10.43
CA LYS A 189 23.31 4.79 10.10
C LYS A 189 23.46 3.55 9.23
N VAL A 190 22.51 2.64 9.25
CA VAL A 190 22.63 1.33 8.60
C VAL A 190 21.55 1.09 7.56
N GLU A 191 20.28 1.03 7.98
CA GLU A 191 19.22 0.57 7.08
C GLU A 191 18.84 1.58 6.01
N ARG A 192 18.72 2.87 6.34
CA ARG A 192 18.41 3.89 5.34
C ARG A 192 19.49 3.97 4.25
N PRO A 193 20.79 4.09 4.56
CA PRO A 193 21.83 4.06 3.53
C PRO A 193 21.81 2.79 2.68
N ARG A 194 21.57 1.63 3.30
CA ARG A 194 21.46 0.36 2.58
C ARG A 194 20.29 0.35 1.60
N GLN A 195 19.13 0.88 2.00
CA GLN A 195 17.96 0.94 1.16
C GLN A 195 18.09 2.00 0.06
N VAL A 196 18.66 3.15 0.36
CA VAL A 196 19.02 4.17 -0.64
C VAL A 196 19.97 3.57 -1.69
N LYS A 197 21.04 2.86 -1.25
CA LYS A 197 21.94 2.17 -2.17
C LYS A 197 21.20 1.18 -3.07
N LYS A 198 20.24 0.43 -2.54
CA LYS A 198 19.42 -0.49 -3.36
C LYS A 198 18.60 0.27 -4.39
N MET A 199 17.94 1.36 -4.02
CA MET A 199 17.17 2.19 -4.96
C MET A 199 18.07 2.80 -6.04
N THR A 200 19.26 3.29 -5.68
CA THR A 200 20.19 3.92 -6.64
C THR A 200 21.01 2.92 -7.47
N SER A 201 20.93 1.63 -7.19
CA SER A 201 21.61 0.58 -7.96
C SER A 201 20.74 -0.09 -9.03
N VAL A 202 19.45 0.23 -9.10
CA VAL A 202 18.57 -0.31 -10.15
C VAL A 202 18.76 0.42 -11.47
N LYS A 203 18.37 -0.22 -12.58
CA LYS A 203 18.53 0.34 -13.92
C LYS A 203 17.64 1.60 -14.11
N ALA A 204 16.42 1.57 -13.61
CA ALA A 204 15.48 2.66 -13.73
C ALA A 204 14.58 2.73 -12.48
N ILE A 205 14.18 3.95 -12.13
CA ILE A 205 13.04 4.24 -11.25
C ILE A 205 12.07 5.08 -12.07
N LYS A 206 10.79 4.70 -12.09
CA LYS A 206 9.71 5.45 -12.73
C LYS A 206 8.72 5.86 -11.66
N ALA A 207 8.80 7.08 -11.19
CA ALA A 207 7.97 7.52 -10.08
C ALA A 207 7.60 9.01 -10.13
N LEU A 208 6.35 9.28 -9.76
CA LEU A 208 5.89 10.60 -9.35
C LEU A 208 5.81 10.64 -7.82
N ILE A 209 6.53 11.55 -7.19
CA ILE A 209 6.68 11.62 -5.74
C ILE A 209 6.15 12.96 -5.24
N PHE A 210 5.18 12.91 -4.33
CA PHE A 210 4.70 14.07 -3.58
C PHE A 210 5.39 14.10 -2.23
N ALA A 211 6.22 15.10 -1.99
CA ALA A 211 6.91 15.33 -0.72
C ALA A 211 6.54 16.70 -0.14
N TYR A 212 6.71 16.86 1.16
CA TYR A 212 6.30 18.08 1.87
C TYR A 212 7.50 18.68 2.60
N GLU A 213 7.63 20.01 2.53
CA GLU A 213 8.77 20.73 3.11
C GLU A 213 8.85 20.64 4.64
N ASP A 214 7.73 20.51 5.28
CA ASP A 214 7.60 20.37 6.75
C ASP A 214 7.44 18.92 7.22
N ASP A 215 7.56 17.92 6.29
CA ASP A 215 7.54 16.52 6.70
C ASP A 215 8.66 16.22 7.71
N GLY A 216 8.25 15.74 8.88
CA GLY A 216 9.17 15.37 9.94
C GLY A 216 10.07 14.15 9.63
N PHE A 217 9.76 13.41 8.56
CA PHE A 217 10.48 12.18 8.18
C PHE A 217 11.41 12.39 6.98
N ASN A 218 10.87 12.75 5.83
CA ASN A 218 11.61 13.04 4.62
C ASN A 218 11.06 14.30 3.94
N ARG A 219 11.85 15.34 3.88
CA ARG A 219 11.57 16.51 3.06
C ARG A 219 11.97 16.26 1.61
N PRO A 220 11.53 17.07 0.64
CA PRO A 220 11.97 16.95 -0.75
C PRO A 220 13.48 16.78 -0.90
N LYS A 221 14.27 17.57 -0.19
CA LYS A 221 15.75 17.49 -0.23
C LYS A 221 16.32 16.14 0.25
N ASP A 222 15.62 15.43 1.12
CA ASP A 222 16.07 14.12 1.60
C ASP A 222 15.82 13.01 0.57
N LEU A 223 15.10 13.33 -0.50
CA LEU A 223 14.78 12.46 -1.63
C LEU A 223 15.52 12.84 -2.93
N ASN A 224 16.34 13.93 -2.91
CA ASN A 224 17.08 14.41 -4.08
C ASN A 224 17.94 13.33 -4.74
N PHE A 225 18.45 12.36 -3.98
CA PHE A 225 19.21 11.24 -4.53
C PHE A 225 18.48 10.47 -5.63
N LEU A 226 17.14 10.53 -5.66
CA LEU A 226 16.32 9.91 -6.70
C LEU A 226 16.36 10.74 -7.99
N ILE A 227 16.19 12.06 -7.88
CA ILE A 227 16.21 12.95 -9.03
C ILE A 227 17.63 13.02 -9.63
N GLU A 228 18.66 13.11 -8.76
CA GLU A 228 20.05 13.14 -9.19
C GLU A 228 20.45 11.88 -9.98
N LYS A 229 19.88 10.73 -9.58
CA LYS A 229 20.20 9.46 -10.23
C LYS A 229 19.30 9.15 -11.43
N TYR A 230 18.03 9.60 -11.42
CA TYR A 230 17.02 9.27 -12.43
C TYR A 230 16.26 10.51 -12.90
N PRO A 231 16.95 11.53 -13.44
CA PRO A 231 16.35 12.84 -13.75
C PRO A 231 15.23 12.76 -14.79
N ASP A 232 15.30 11.79 -15.71
CA ASP A 232 14.34 11.66 -16.82
C ASP A 232 13.12 10.82 -16.46
N SER A 233 13.07 10.19 -15.28
CA SER A 233 12.05 9.21 -14.95
C SER A 233 11.53 9.29 -13.51
N VAL A 234 12.04 10.22 -12.74
CA VAL A 234 11.53 10.56 -11.40
C VAL A 234 11.16 12.03 -11.39
N GLU A 235 9.90 12.30 -11.09
CA GLU A 235 9.40 13.64 -10.80
C GLU A 235 9.12 13.77 -9.31
N LEU A 236 9.67 14.82 -8.67
CA LEU A 236 9.48 15.13 -7.26
C LEU A 236 8.78 16.47 -7.14
N ILE A 237 7.54 16.44 -6.64
CA ILE A 237 6.75 17.62 -6.33
C ILE A 237 6.84 17.90 -4.83
N GLY A 238 7.44 19.04 -4.47
CA GLY A 238 7.52 19.52 -3.09
C GLY A 238 6.41 20.52 -2.79
N TYR A 239 5.83 20.41 -1.60
CA TYR A 239 4.82 21.33 -1.11
C TYR A 239 5.27 21.97 0.19
N LYS A 240 5.01 23.27 0.32
CA LYS A 240 4.99 23.96 1.62
C LYS A 240 3.58 23.80 2.18
N CYS A 241 3.47 23.22 3.35
CA CYS A 241 2.22 23.15 4.10
C CYS A 241 2.09 24.32 5.06
#